data_2c27a0940394d0c863c6e7d4147ad5b8
#
_entry.id   2c27a0940394d0c863c6e7d4147ad5b8
#
_cell.length_a   1.000
_cell.length_b   1.000
_cell.length_c   1.000
_cell.angle_alpha   90.00
_cell.angle_beta   90.00
_cell.angle_gamma   90.00
#
_symmetry.space_group_name_H-M   'P 1'
#
loop_
_entity.id
_entity.type
_entity.pdbx_description
1 polymer ?
#
loop_
_entity_poly.entity_id
_entity_poly.type
_entity_poly.pdbx_seq_one_letter_code
_entity_poly.pdbx_strand_id
1 'polypeptide(L)'
;GKTVLVMNPGQLNMTDGPDITQATIIIDGEIKTGKIECHTKVGKWNKHRHHHDPAYDDIILHVVNQFAAKPVLDQVPTVALVIKQPMGCKLTTENLEKDALKTIAAMGRERWEAMVGQYHNKSLIDFQHQALRYLGKRGNEIAFATLSELIGFVDISITERSELIRILSALIKNERIIFHRAGIRPANHASNRLDLAARIMLFIRDWNVSYFWDIRKFELIYHERIAGGCGKAMTTELLGNAFYLFLASRSRQHGH
;
A
#
# COMPACT_ATOMS: atom_id res chain seq x y z
N GLY A 1 35.12 -8.10 12.96
CA GLY A 1 33.68 -8.16 12.59
C GLY A 1 33.55 -8.83 11.23
N LYS A 2 32.36 -9.34 10.93
CA LYS A 2 32.08 -9.96 9.64
C LYS A 2 31.88 -8.89 8.57
N THR A 3 32.41 -9.12 7.37
CA THR A 3 32.17 -8.25 6.23
C THR A 3 30.99 -8.80 5.43
N VAL A 4 30.03 -7.95 5.12
CA VAL A 4 28.86 -8.30 4.30
C VAL A 4 28.87 -7.42 3.05
N LEU A 5 28.87 -8.06 1.88
CA LEU A 5 28.74 -7.41 0.58
C LEU A 5 27.41 -7.85 -0.07
N VAL A 6 26.61 -6.90 -0.47
CA VAL A 6 25.35 -7.17 -1.17
C VAL A 6 25.60 -7.24 -2.67
N MET A 7 25.39 -8.43 -3.25
CA MET A 7 25.50 -8.65 -4.69
C MET A 7 24.16 -8.41 -5.40
N ASN A 8 23.08 -8.93 -4.83
CA ASN A 8 21.71 -8.67 -5.25
C ASN A 8 20.87 -8.35 -4.01
N PRO A 9 20.25 -7.16 -3.92
CA PRO A 9 19.46 -6.78 -2.75
C PRO A 9 18.17 -7.61 -2.57
N GLY A 10 17.78 -8.39 -3.58
CA GLY A 10 16.54 -9.16 -3.55
C GLY A 10 15.31 -8.31 -3.88
N GLN A 11 14.15 -8.86 -3.56
CA GLN A 11 12.84 -8.23 -3.77
C GLN A 11 12.17 -7.99 -2.42
N LEU A 12 11.62 -6.79 -2.25
CA LEU A 12 10.83 -6.47 -1.06
C LEU A 12 9.57 -7.34 -1.04
N ASN A 13 9.39 -8.10 0.05
CA ASN A 13 8.18 -8.87 0.27
C ASN A 13 7.09 -7.97 0.84
N MET A 14 5.97 -7.91 0.15
CA MET A 14 4.81 -7.08 0.55
C MET A 14 3.72 -7.89 1.25
N THR A 15 3.95 -9.20 1.43
CA THR A 15 3.01 -10.14 2.07
C THR A 15 3.58 -10.69 3.37
N ASP A 16 3.13 -11.85 3.79
CA ASP A 16 3.63 -12.60 4.94
C ASP A 16 5.02 -13.22 4.68
N GLY A 17 5.74 -13.47 5.75
CA GLY A 17 7.10 -13.98 5.71
C GLY A 17 8.18 -12.90 5.80
N PRO A 18 9.44 -13.26 5.50
CA PRO A 18 10.59 -12.36 5.59
C PRO A 18 10.48 -11.12 4.71
N ASP A 19 11.05 -10.00 5.15
CA ASP A 19 10.95 -8.70 4.50
C ASP A 19 11.52 -8.64 3.08
N ILE A 20 12.58 -9.41 2.80
CA ILE A 20 13.24 -9.44 1.50
C ILE A 20 13.42 -10.90 1.06
N THR A 21 13.11 -11.19 -0.18
CA THR A 21 13.28 -12.51 -0.82
C THR A 21 14.33 -12.44 -1.93
N GLN A 22 14.93 -13.60 -2.27
CA GLN A 22 15.87 -13.73 -3.38
C GLN A 22 17.12 -12.82 -3.31
N ALA A 23 17.54 -12.47 -2.10
CA ALA A 23 18.77 -11.71 -1.91
C ALA A 23 20.00 -12.61 -2.14
N THR A 24 21.08 -12.04 -2.67
CA THR A 24 22.40 -12.69 -2.76
C THR A 24 23.44 -11.80 -2.10
N ILE A 25 24.13 -12.33 -1.10
CA ILE A 25 25.13 -11.63 -0.32
C ILE A 25 26.41 -12.47 -0.22
N ILE A 26 27.52 -11.80 0.04
CA ILE A 26 28.78 -12.45 0.44
C ILE A 26 29.01 -12.14 1.91
N ILE A 27 29.18 -13.18 2.73
CA ILE A 27 29.54 -13.05 4.15
C ILE A 27 30.86 -13.81 4.37
N ASP A 28 31.90 -13.10 4.80
CA ASP A 28 33.22 -13.66 5.06
C ASP A 28 33.78 -14.46 3.87
N GLY A 29 33.47 -14.05 2.63
CA GLY A 29 33.90 -14.70 1.40
C GLY A 29 32.95 -15.79 0.87
N GLU A 30 31.93 -16.18 1.62
CA GLU A 30 30.93 -17.15 1.18
C GLU A 30 29.72 -16.48 0.52
N ILE A 31 29.34 -16.95 -0.66
CA ILE A 31 28.13 -16.50 -1.37
C ILE A 31 26.92 -17.21 -0.75
N LYS A 32 25.93 -16.43 -0.31
CA LYS A 32 24.65 -16.94 0.21
C LYS A 32 23.49 -16.31 -0.55
N THR A 33 22.54 -17.15 -0.96
CA THR A 33 21.28 -16.73 -1.57
C THR A 33 20.12 -17.19 -0.70
N GLY A 34 19.21 -16.29 -0.39
CA GLY A 34 18.07 -16.58 0.52
C GLY A 34 17.29 -15.33 0.83
N LYS A 35 16.69 -15.33 2.04
CA LYS A 35 15.83 -14.26 2.52
C LYS A 35 16.53 -13.42 3.59
N ILE A 36 16.07 -12.18 3.74
CA ILE A 36 16.57 -11.24 4.75
C ILE A 36 15.38 -10.74 5.58
N GLU A 37 15.56 -10.72 6.89
CA GLU A 37 14.60 -10.15 7.83
C GLU A 37 15.16 -8.88 8.47
N CYS A 38 14.32 -7.85 8.64
CA CYS A 38 14.70 -6.54 9.16
C CYS A 38 13.91 -6.19 10.42
N HIS A 39 14.60 -5.82 11.48
CA HIS A 39 13.95 -5.37 12.70
C HIS A 39 14.56 -4.07 13.24
N THR A 40 13.79 -3.30 13.99
CA THR A 40 14.37 -2.15 14.71
C THR A 40 15.27 -2.59 15.86
N LYS A 41 14.97 -3.74 16.50
CA LYS A 41 15.73 -4.31 17.64
C LYS A 41 15.85 -5.82 17.50
N VAL A 42 16.99 -6.36 17.87
CA VAL A 42 17.27 -7.80 17.84
C VAL A 42 16.19 -8.66 18.53
N GLY A 43 15.70 -8.25 19.70
CA GLY A 43 14.71 -9.03 20.47
C GLY A 43 13.33 -9.17 19.79
N LYS A 44 13.08 -8.46 18.72
CA LYS A 44 11.81 -8.61 17.97
C LYS A 44 11.70 -9.94 17.25
N TRP A 45 12.79 -10.56 16.87
CA TRP A 45 12.80 -11.89 16.29
C TRP A 45 12.04 -12.90 17.16
N ASN A 46 12.39 -12.99 18.44
CA ASN A 46 11.73 -13.90 19.40
C ASN A 46 10.30 -13.45 19.71
N LYS A 47 10.07 -12.15 19.82
CA LYS A 47 8.73 -11.59 20.06
C LYS A 47 7.74 -11.96 18.96
N HIS A 48 8.19 -11.99 17.72
CA HIS A 48 7.37 -12.37 16.56
C HIS A 48 7.35 -13.89 16.32
N ARG A 49 8.11 -14.68 17.11
CA ARG A 49 8.20 -16.15 17.04
C ARG A 49 8.69 -16.67 15.68
N HIS A 50 9.54 -15.92 14.97
CA HIS A 50 10.06 -16.32 13.67
C HIS A 50 10.82 -17.66 13.68
N HIS A 51 11.40 -18.06 14.82
CA HIS A 51 12.05 -19.35 15.03
C HIS A 51 11.08 -20.57 15.06
N HIS A 52 9.79 -20.34 14.95
CA HIS A 52 8.77 -21.39 14.85
C HIS A 52 8.04 -21.37 13.51
N ASP A 53 8.42 -20.47 12.60
CA ASP A 53 7.76 -20.30 11.31
C ASP A 53 8.68 -20.77 10.19
N PRO A 54 8.31 -21.87 9.47
CA PRO A 54 9.10 -22.41 8.36
C PRO A 54 9.41 -21.39 7.25
N ALA A 55 8.63 -20.31 7.13
CA ALA A 55 8.89 -19.25 6.18
C ALA A 55 10.24 -18.55 6.41
N TYR A 56 10.81 -18.70 7.63
CA TYR A 56 12.06 -18.07 8.06
C TYR A 56 13.26 -19.04 8.12
N ASP A 57 13.09 -20.30 7.68
CA ASP A 57 14.16 -21.33 7.77
C ASP A 57 15.37 -20.99 6.87
N ASP A 58 15.17 -20.28 5.76
CA ASP A 58 16.19 -19.90 4.79
C ASP A 58 16.65 -18.44 4.91
N ILE A 59 16.55 -17.86 6.11
CA ILE A 59 17.10 -16.53 6.40
C ILE A 59 18.63 -16.59 6.36
N ILE A 60 19.22 -15.78 5.49
CA ILE A 60 20.68 -15.65 5.35
C ILE A 60 21.26 -14.46 6.12
N LEU A 61 20.41 -13.49 6.45
CA LEU A 61 20.81 -12.28 7.17
C LEU A 61 19.66 -11.70 7.97
N HIS A 62 19.94 -11.34 9.22
CA HIS A 62 19.05 -10.55 10.06
C HIS A 62 19.63 -9.13 10.20
N VAL A 63 18.90 -8.14 9.74
CA VAL A 63 19.31 -6.73 9.79
C VAL A 63 18.59 -6.03 10.93
N VAL A 64 19.32 -5.31 11.79
CA VAL A 64 18.75 -4.58 12.91
C VAL A 64 19.25 -3.14 12.94
N ASN A 65 18.46 -2.23 13.48
CA ASN A 65 18.90 -0.85 13.72
C ASN A 65 19.66 -0.71 15.05
N GLN A 66 19.30 -1.51 16.05
CA GLN A 66 19.92 -1.47 17.37
C GLN A 66 20.28 -2.88 17.85
N PHE A 67 21.54 -3.09 18.21
CA PHE A 67 21.93 -4.25 19.01
C PHE A 67 21.45 -4.08 20.45
N ALA A 68 20.71 -5.06 20.98
CA ALA A 68 20.69 -5.34 22.40
C ALA A 68 21.92 -6.22 22.73
N ALA A 69 22.32 -6.25 23.99
CA ALA A 69 23.63 -6.74 24.46
C ALA A 69 24.09 -8.16 24.05
N LYS A 70 23.29 -8.96 23.37
CA LYS A 70 23.68 -10.25 22.75
C LYS A 70 22.87 -10.52 21.49
N PRO A 71 23.49 -11.02 20.39
CA PRO A 71 22.76 -11.58 19.27
C PRO A 71 21.91 -12.77 19.75
N VAL A 72 20.64 -12.79 19.38
CA VAL A 72 19.67 -13.78 19.85
C VAL A 72 19.68 -15.03 18.96
N LEU A 73 20.42 -15.03 17.87
CA LEU A 73 20.45 -16.08 16.86
C LEU A 73 21.88 -16.60 16.70
N ASP A 74 22.13 -17.82 17.19
CA ASP A 74 23.44 -18.45 17.04
C ASP A 74 23.74 -18.89 15.60
N GLN A 75 22.72 -19.02 14.76
CA GLN A 75 22.84 -19.58 13.40
C GLN A 75 22.66 -18.58 12.25
N VAL A 76 22.02 -17.44 12.48
CA VAL A 76 21.79 -16.42 11.45
C VAL A 76 22.67 -15.20 11.69
N PRO A 77 23.55 -14.84 10.74
CA PRO A 77 24.35 -13.62 10.86
C PRO A 77 23.46 -12.40 11.08
N THR A 78 23.72 -11.67 12.16
CA THR A 78 22.99 -10.44 12.47
C THR A 78 23.90 -9.25 12.29
N VAL A 79 23.48 -8.25 11.50
CA VAL A 79 24.20 -7.00 11.30
C VAL A 79 23.38 -5.83 11.81
N ALA A 80 24.04 -4.87 12.48
CA ALA A 80 23.41 -3.59 12.75
C ALA A 80 23.72 -2.63 11.61
N LEU A 81 22.68 -2.17 10.95
CA LEU A 81 22.76 -0.98 10.13
C LEU A 81 22.47 0.22 11.03
N VAL A 82 23.52 0.88 11.49
CA VAL A 82 23.36 2.26 11.96
C VAL A 82 23.08 3.10 10.72
N ILE A 83 21.81 3.25 10.39
CA ILE A 83 21.40 4.26 9.43
C ILE A 83 21.72 5.59 10.11
N LYS A 84 22.93 6.11 9.87
CA LYS A 84 23.12 7.57 9.99
C LYS A 84 22.00 8.12 9.12
N GLN A 85 21.08 8.87 9.73
CA GLN A 85 20.00 9.49 8.96
C GLN A 85 20.60 9.96 7.65
N PRO A 86 20.08 9.54 6.49
CA PRO A 86 20.55 10.11 5.24
C PRO A 86 20.57 11.60 5.50
N MET A 87 21.70 12.23 5.28
CA MET A 87 21.75 13.70 5.33
C MET A 87 20.56 14.09 4.47
N GLY A 88 19.48 14.48 5.16
CA GLY A 88 18.22 14.69 4.48
C GLY A 88 18.57 15.59 3.32
N CYS A 89 18.18 15.21 2.12
CA CYS A 89 18.45 16.03 0.96
C CYS A 89 17.92 17.41 1.35
N LYS A 90 18.84 18.29 1.78
CA LYS A 90 18.54 19.68 2.11
C LYS A 90 18.33 20.47 0.81
N LEU A 91 17.61 19.86 -0.12
CA LEU A 91 16.94 20.55 -1.19
C LEU A 91 15.77 21.30 -0.57
N THR A 92 16.08 22.38 0.11
CA THR A 92 15.10 23.43 0.36
C THR A 92 14.77 24.04 -1.00
N THR A 93 13.53 24.40 -1.20
CA THR A 93 13.09 25.14 -2.42
C THR A 93 13.93 26.38 -2.68
N GLU A 94 14.62 26.91 -1.67
CA GLU A 94 15.54 28.05 -1.75
C GLU A 94 16.85 27.72 -2.48
N ASN A 95 17.26 26.46 -2.54
CA ASN A 95 18.50 25.99 -3.17
C ASN A 95 18.31 25.45 -4.59
N LEU A 96 17.06 25.44 -5.10
CA LEU A 96 16.78 25.04 -6.46
C LEU A 96 16.77 26.28 -7.36
N GLU A 97 17.55 26.25 -8.43
CA GLU A 97 17.47 27.25 -9.48
C GLU A 97 16.03 27.34 -10.01
N LYS A 98 15.55 28.55 -10.31
CA LYS A 98 14.19 28.80 -10.79
C LYS A 98 13.80 27.92 -11.99
N ASP A 99 14.74 27.60 -12.85
CA ASP A 99 14.51 26.77 -14.03
C ASP A 99 14.34 25.28 -13.67
N ALA A 100 15.07 24.79 -12.66
CA ALA A 100 14.87 23.43 -12.12
C ALA A 100 13.47 23.27 -11.50
N LEU A 101 12.99 24.27 -10.76
CA LEU A 101 11.63 24.28 -10.21
C LEU A 101 10.56 24.26 -11.30
N LYS A 102 10.75 25.04 -12.38
CA LYS A 102 9.84 25.05 -13.54
C LYS A 102 9.81 23.68 -14.22
N THR A 103 10.98 23.06 -14.41
CA THR A 103 11.10 21.73 -15.02
C THR A 103 10.39 20.68 -14.16
N ILE A 104 10.61 20.65 -12.85
CA ILE A 104 9.93 19.72 -11.91
C ILE A 104 8.41 19.93 -11.97
N ALA A 105 7.94 21.18 -11.99
CA ALA A 105 6.52 21.49 -12.08
C ALA A 105 5.92 21.08 -13.44
N ALA A 106 6.66 21.20 -14.54
CA ALA A 106 6.24 20.72 -15.85
C ALA A 106 6.11 19.20 -15.89
N MET A 107 7.12 18.46 -15.41
CA MET A 107 7.09 16.99 -15.29
C MET A 107 5.93 16.53 -14.39
N GLY A 108 5.67 17.24 -13.31
CA GLY A 108 4.53 16.98 -12.44
C GLY A 108 3.19 17.13 -13.15
N ARG A 109 3.04 18.16 -13.98
CA ARG A 109 1.85 18.38 -14.82
C ARG A 109 1.69 17.28 -15.86
N GLU A 110 2.73 16.93 -16.61
CA GLU A 110 2.67 15.88 -17.62
C GLU A 110 2.24 14.53 -16.99
N ARG A 111 2.82 14.19 -15.85
CA ARG A 111 2.43 12.98 -15.11
C ARG A 111 0.97 13.03 -14.66
N TRP A 112 0.53 14.16 -14.13
CA TRP A 112 -0.86 14.40 -13.75
C TRP A 112 -1.80 14.24 -14.95
N GLU A 113 -1.47 14.86 -16.09
CA GLU A 113 -2.23 14.77 -17.33
C GLU A 113 -2.36 13.33 -17.82
N ALA A 114 -1.26 12.59 -17.83
CA ALA A 114 -1.26 11.17 -18.19
C ALA A 114 -2.13 10.33 -17.25
N MET A 115 -2.08 10.61 -15.94
CA MET A 115 -2.89 9.93 -14.94
C MET A 115 -4.39 10.25 -15.08
N VAL A 116 -4.74 11.52 -15.29
CA VAL A 116 -6.13 11.96 -15.57
C VAL A 116 -6.65 11.31 -16.85
N GLY A 117 -5.81 11.23 -17.88
CA GLY A 117 -6.14 10.55 -19.15
C GLY A 117 -6.56 9.10 -19.01
N GLN A 118 -6.03 8.38 -18.01
CA GLN A 118 -6.43 6.99 -17.71
C GLN A 118 -7.89 6.87 -17.28
N TYR A 119 -8.49 7.94 -16.77
CA TYR A 119 -9.89 8.00 -16.36
C TYR A 119 -10.82 8.54 -17.45
N HIS A 120 -10.26 8.95 -18.59
CA HIS A 120 -11.06 9.45 -19.71
C HIS A 120 -12.00 8.33 -20.20
N ASN A 121 -13.28 8.67 -20.37
CA ASN A 121 -14.35 7.74 -20.79
C ASN A 121 -14.67 6.59 -19.82
N LYS A 122 -14.11 6.55 -18.61
CA LYS A 122 -14.49 5.54 -17.62
C LYS A 122 -15.86 5.85 -17.01
N SER A 123 -16.72 4.83 -16.89
CA SER A 123 -17.96 4.93 -16.16
C SER A 123 -17.74 5.01 -14.64
N LEU A 124 -18.78 5.30 -13.86
CA LEU A 124 -18.74 5.22 -12.40
C LEU A 124 -18.46 3.78 -11.93
N ILE A 125 -18.92 2.79 -12.65
CA ILE A 125 -18.68 1.36 -12.36
C ILE A 125 -17.19 1.04 -12.56
N ASP A 126 -16.60 1.46 -13.68
CA ASP A 126 -15.16 1.27 -13.93
C ASP A 126 -14.31 1.96 -12.86
N PHE A 127 -14.72 3.16 -12.46
CA PHE A 127 -14.07 3.89 -11.39
C PHE A 127 -14.19 3.15 -10.05
N GLN A 128 -15.37 2.62 -9.72
CA GLN A 128 -15.59 1.80 -8.53
C GLN A 128 -14.66 0.59 -8.51
N HIS A 129 -14.59 -0.16 -9.62
CA HIS A 129 -13.67 -1.30 -9.74
C HIS A 129 -12.22 -0.90 -9.50
N GLN A 130 -11.79 0.22 -10.07
CA GLN A 130 -10.43 0.71 -9.90
C GLN A 130 -10.14 1.16 -8.47
N ALA A 131 -11.06 1.86 -7.82
CA ALA A 131 -10.93 2.26 -6.43
C ALA A 131 -10.86 1.05 -5.48
N LEU A 132 -11.63 0.00 -5.75
CA LEU A 132 -11.59 -1.23 -4.97
C LEU A 132 -10.28 -2.02 -5.16
N ARG A 133 -9.80 -2.13 -6.40
CA ARG A 133 -8.47 -2.72 -6.67
C ARG A 133 -7.36 -1.99 -5.94
N TYR A 134 -7.47 -0.68 -5.80
CA TYR A 134 -6.50 0.13 -5.06
C TYR A 134 -6.41 -0.29 -3.59
N LEU A 135 -7.48 -0.80 -2.98
CA LEU A 135 -7.49 -1.29 -1.61
C LEU A 135 -6.60 -2.53 -1.41
N GLY A 136 -6.33 -3.27 -2.47
CA GLY A 136 -5.44 -4.43 -2.45
C GLY A 136 -3.97 -4.08 -2.32
N LYS A 137 -3.56 -2.85 -2.61
CA LYS A 137 -2.15 -2.46 -2.51
C LYS A 137 -1.55 -2.85 -1.17
N ARG A 138 -0.31 -3.35 -1.22
CA ARG A 138 0.47 -3.79 -0.07
C ARG A 138 0.02 -5.14 0.51
N GLY A 139 -0.28 -6.10 -0.38
CA GLY A 139 -0.30 -7.51 -0.02
C GLY A 139 -1.60 -8.28 -0.26
N ASN A 140 -2.64 -7.63 -0.81
CA ASN A 140 -3.90 -8.28 -1.14
C ASN A 140 -4.42 -7.91 -2.54
N GLU A 141 -3.51 -7.64 -3.48
CA GLU A 141 -3.82 -7.16 -4.82
C GLU A 141 -4.74 -8.11 -5.57
N ILE A 142 -4.42 -9.40 -5.56
CA ILE A 142 -5.22 -10.45 -6.24
C ILE A 142 -6.61 -10.54 -5.60
N ALA A 143 -6.68 -10.58 -4.27
CA ALA A 143 -7.95 -10.71 -3.55
C ALA A 143 -8.91 -9.54 -3.86
N PHE A 144 -8.42 -8.31 -3.86
CA PHE A 144 -9.24 -7.14 -4.20
C PHE A 144 -9.51 -7.00 -5.69
N ALA A 145 -8.63 -7.49 -6.57
CA ALA A 145 -8.93 -7.58 -8.00
C ALA A 145 -10.11 -8.52 -8.25
N THR A 146 -10.06 -9.74 -7.71
CA THR A 146 -11.14 -10.72 -7.80
C THR A 146 -12.45 -10.17 -7.19
N LEU A 147 -12.36 -9.60 -5.97
CA LEU A 147 -13.54 -9.01 -5.33
C LEU A 147 -14.14 -7.88 -6.16
N SER A 148 -13.33 -7.03 -6.78
CA SER A 148 -13.82 -5.93 -7.62
C SER A 148 -14.61 -6.39 -8.85
N GLU A 149 -14.26 -7.53 -9.42
CA GLU A 149 -14.99 -8.13 -10.54
C GLU A 149 -16.33 -8.70 -10.10
N LEU A 150 -16.38 -9.35 -8.94
CA LEU A 150 -17.62 -9.93 -8.40
C LEU A 150 -18.63 -8.88 -7.93
N ILE A 151 -18.16 -7.74 -7.49
CA ILE A 151 -19.01 -6.64 -6.99
C ILE A 151 -19.93 -6.06 -8.05
N GLY A 152 -19.56 -6.13 -9.33
CA GLY A 152 -20.42 -5.71 -10.44
C GLY A 152 -21.80 -6.42 -10.49
N PHE A 153 -21.92 -7.55 -9.81
CA PHE A 153 -23.17 -8.32 -9.71
C PHE A 153 -23.98 -8.04 -8.43
N VAL A 154 -23.49 -7.15 -7.57
CA VAL A 154 -24.17 -6.81 -6.29
C VAL A 154 -25.08 -5.61 -6.50
N ASP A 155 -26.36 -5.78 -6.27
CA ASP A 155 -27.30 -4.66 -6.20
C ASP A 155 -27.12 -3.91 -4.88
N ILE A 156 -26.62 -2.68 -4.98
CA ILE A 156 -26.37 -1.80 -3.83
C ILE A 156 -27.39 -0.64 -3.73
N SER A 157 -28.42 -0.64 -4.56
CA SER A 157 -29.38 0.48 -4.67
C SER A 157 -30.06 0.84 -3.35
N ILE A 158 -30.40 -0.17 -2.54
CA ILE A 158 -31.09 -0.04 -1.25
C ILE A 158 -30.27 -0.57 -0.07
N THR A 159 -29.00 -0.94 -0.28
CA THR A 159 -28.19 -1.63 0.73
C THR A 159 -27.54 -0.66 1.69
N GLU A 160 -27.60 -0.96 2.99
CA GLU A 160 -26.85 -0.25 4.02
C GLU A 160 -25.43 -0.82 4.17
N ARG A 161 -24.54 -0.06 4.85
CA ARG A 161 -23.12 -0.44 5.02
C ARG A 161 -22.94 -1.79 5.69
N SER A 162 -23.67 -2.06 6.77
CA SER A 162 -23.56 -3.33 7.52
C SER A 162 -23.97 -4.53 6.67
N GLU A 163 -25.04 -4.37 5.90
CA GLU A 163 -25.53 -5.39 4.99
C GLU A 163 -24.54 -5.61 3.83
N LEU A 164 -24.00 -4.53 3.28
CA LEU A 164 -22.99 -4.61 2.22
C LEU A 164 -21.72 -5.33 2.70
N ILE A 165 -21.25 -5.07 3.91
CA ILE A 165 -20.12 -5.80 4.51
C ILE A 165 -20.46 -7.30 4.63
N ARG A 166 -21.69 -7.65 5.01
CA ARG A 166 -22.16 -9.03 5.08
C ARG A 166 -22.15 -9.71 3.72
N ILE A 167 -22.63 -9.02 2.68
CA ILE A 167 -22.62 -9.51 1.29
C ILE A 167 -21.17 -9.72 0.82
N LEU A 168 -20.29 -8.74 1.00
CA LEU A 168 -18.88 -8.86 0.63
C LEU A 168 -18.18 -10.02 1.35
N SER A 169 -18.48 -10.20 2.64
CA SER A 169 -17.96 -11.32 3.42
C SER A 169 -18.47 -12.68 2.93
N ALA A 170 -19.72 -12.75 2.51
CA ALA A 170 -20.30 -13.95 1.91
C ALA A 170 -19.66 -14.28 0.54
N LEU A 171 -19.45 -13.28 -0.32
CA LEU A 171 -18.76 -13.46 -1.59
C LEU A 171 -17.33 -14.00 -1.38
N ILE A 172 -16.58 -13.41 -0.45
CA ILE A 172 -15.24 -13.86 -0.12
C ILE A 172 -15.22 -15.33 0.30
N LYS A 173 -16.17 -15.73 1.14
CA LYS A 173 -16.29 -17.12 1.61
C LYS A 173 -16.67 -18.08 0.48
N ASN A 174 -17.67 -17.72 -0.33
CA ASN A 174 -18.19 -18.55 -1.40
C ASN A 174 -17.15 -18.75 -2.51
N GLU A 175 -16.47 -17.70 -2.90
CA GLU A 175 -15.45 -17.71 -3.95
C GLU A 175 -14.05 -18.08 -3.43
N ARG A 176 -13.95 -18.43 -2.12
CA ARG A 176 -12.69 -18.83 -1.46
C ARG A 176 -11.57 -17.80 -1.66
N ILE A 177 -11.89 -16.51 -1.63
CA ILE A 177 -10.89 -15.44 -1.76
C ILE A 177 -10.01 -15.44 -0.53
N ILE A 178 -8.71 -15.60 -0.73
CA ILE A 178 -7.73 -15.66 0.35
C ILE A 178 -7.14 -14.27 0.58
N PHE A 179 -7.21 -13.81 1.83
CA PHE A 179 -6.56 -12.59 2.28
C PHE A 179 -5.35 -12.93 3.16
N HIS A 180 -4.21 -12.39 2.83
CA HIS A 180 -3.03 -12.48 3.66
C HIS A 180 -3.17 -11.59 4.90
N ARG A 181 -2.67 -12.06 6.04
CA ARG A 181 -2.70 -11.34 7.33
C ARG A 181 -1.32 -11.15 7.91
N ALA A 182 -0.44 -12.14 7.77
CA ALA A 182 0.91 -12.08 8.31
C ALA A 182 1.73 -11.01 7.58
N GLY A 183 2.54 -10.26 8.31
CA GLY A 183 3.32 -9.14 7.77
C GLY A 183 2.52 -7.89 7.41
N ILE A 184 1.20 -7.95 7.39
CA ILE A 184 0.34 -6.82 7.05
C ILE A 184 -0.01 -6.01 8.31
N ARG A 185 0.20 -4.71 8.26
CA ARG A 185 -0.18 -3.82 9.38
C ARG A 185 -1.68 -3.93 9.68
N PRO A 186 -2.12 -3.84 10.95
CA PRO A 186 -3.52 -3.97 11.34
C PRO A 186 -4.48 -3.07 10.53
N ALA A 187 -4.06 -1.85 10.18
CA ALA A 187 -4.84 -0.94 9.33
C ALA A 187 -5.09 -1.48 7.91
N ASN A 188 -4.29 -2.45 7.46
CA ASN A 188 -4.40 -3.07 6.14
C ASN A 188 -5.07 -4.45 6.20
N HIS A 189 -5.51 -4.92 7.36
CA HIS A 189 -6.23 -6.18 7.47
C HIS A 189 -7.51 -6.18 6.62
N ALA A 190 -7.87 -7.35 6.11
CA ALA A 190 -9.02 -7.53 5.23
C ALA A 190 -10.32 -6.92 5.81
N SER A 191 -10.58 -7.10 7.11
CA SER A 191 -11.78 -6.55 7.77
C SER A 191 -11.90 -5.03 7.64
N ASN A 192 -10.78 -4.30 7.87
CA ASN A 192 -10.75 -2.83 7.74
C ASN A 192 -10.87 -2.41 6.27
N ARG A 193 -10.31 -3.19 5.37
CA ARG A 193 -10.40 -2.94 3.93
C ARG A 193 -11.78 -3.21 3.36
N LEU A 194 -12.50 -4.20 3.90
CA LEU A 194 -13.89 -4.48 3.51
C LEU A 194 -14.84 -3.38 3.98
N ASP A 195 -14.65 -2.86 5.19
CA ASP A 195 -15.42 -1.69 5.64
C ASP A 195 -15.18 -0.49 4.73
N LEU A 196 -13.92 -0.26 4.35
CA LEU A 196 -13.56 0.80 3.40
C LEU A 196 -14.14 0.54 2.01
N ALA A 197 -14.13 -0.69 1.51
CA ALA A 197 -14.76 -1.06 0.24
C ALA A 197 -16.27 -0.74 0.25
N ALA A 198 -16.97 -1.13 1.31
CA ALA A 198 -18.40 -0.83 1.47
C ALA A 198 -18.65 0.69 1.48
N ARG A 199 -17.83 1.47 2.20
CA ARG A 199 -17.93 2.94 2.21
C ARG A 199 -17.72 3.55 0.83
N ILE A 200 -16.73 3.08 0.07
CA ILE A 200 -16.47 3.55 -1.30
C ILE A 200 -17.65 3.24 -2.21
N MET A 201 -18.19 2.02 -2.16
CA MET A 201 -19.31 1.62 -2.98
C MET A 201 -20.56 2.49 -2.70
N LEU A 202 -20.89 2.69 -1.43
CA LEU A 202 -22.01 3.55 -1.05
C LEU A 202 -21.78 5.03 -1.39
N PHE A 203 -20.56 5.50 -1.25
CA PHE A 203 -20.19 6.86 -1.65
C PHE A 203 -20.34 7.06 -3.15
N ILE A 204 -19.92 6.09 -3.98
CA ILE A 204 -20.06 6.13 -5.44
C ILE A 204 -21.53 5.99 -5.86
N ARG A 205 -22.31 5.15 -5.18
CA ARG A 205 -23.75 5.05 -5.39
C ARG A 205 -24.46 6.40 -5.19
N ASP A 206 -24.10 7.09 -4.12
CA ASP A 206 -24.68 8.39 -3.75
C ASP A 206 -23.97 9.56 -4.46
N TRP A 207 -23.19 9.27 -5.50
CA TRP A 207 -22.40 10.25 -6.22
C TRP A 207 -23.28 11.37 -6.80
N ASN A 208 -22.91 12.61 -6.51
CA ASN A 208 -23.61 13.79 -6.98
C ASN A 208 -22.73 14.61 -7.93
N VAL A 209 -23.28 15.00 -9.08
CA VAL A 209 -22.58 15.85 -10.07
C VAL A 209 -22.09 17.17 -9.49
N SER A 210 -22.71 17.68 -8.42
CA SER A 210 -22.24 18.90 -7.74
C SER A 210 -20.80 18.80 -7.20
N TYR A 211 -20.26 17.59 -7.01
CA TYR A 211 -18.88 17.38 -6.58
C TYR A 211 -17.84 17.84 -7.62
N PHE A 212 -18.22 17.91 -8.88
CA PHE A 212 -17.33 18.40 -9.94
C PHE A 212 -17.03 19.89 -9.81
N TRP A 213 -17.90 20.63 -9.15
CA TRP A 213 -17.84 22.08 -9.06
C TRP A 213 -17.27 22.60 -7.75
N ASP A 214 -17.28 21.79 -6.70
CA ASP A 214 -16.85 22.18 -5.37
C ASP A 214 -15.96 21.13 -4.74
N ILE A 215 -14.68 21.22 -5.01
CA ILE A 215 -13.66 20.29 -4.51
C ILE A 215 -13.60 20.30 -2.97
N ARG A 216 -13.85 21.45 -2.32
CA ARG A 216 -13.81 21.55 -0.85
C ARG A 216 -14.98 20.80 -0.23
N LYS A 217 -16.15 20.95 -0.83
CA LYS A 217 -17.34 20.19 -0.43
C LYS A 217 -17.15 18.71 -0.62
N PHE A 218 -16.55 18.32 -1.75
CA PHE A 218 -16.18 16.92 -2.01
C PHE A 218 -15.24 16.38 -0.93
N GLU A 219 -14.17 17.10 -0.59
CA GLU A 219 -13.21 16.69 0.46
C GLU A 219 -13.89 16.51 1.81
N LEU A 220 -14.78 17.40 2.21
CA LEU A 220 -15.52 17.29 3.47
C LEU A 220 -16.35 16.00 3.51
N ILE A 221 -17.13 15.74 2.47
CA ILE A 221 -17.98 14.54 2.39
C ILE A 221 -17.13 13.27 2.29
N TYR A 222 -16.01 13.30 1.55
CA TYR A 222 -15.06 12.21 1.47
C TYR A 222 -14.49 11.87 2.85
N HIS A 223 -14.04 12.87 3.60
CA HIS A 223 -13.50 12.66 4.94
C HIS A 223 -14.56 12.15 5.92
N GLU A 224 -15.76 12.65 5.86
CA GLU A 224 -16.87 12.20 6.70
C GLU A 224 -17.24 10.74 6.42
N ARG A 225 -17.40 10.36 5.14
CA ARG A 225 -17.94 9.06 4.74
C ARG A 225 -16.88 7.97 4.61
N ILE A 226 -15.67 8.31 4.19
CA ILE A 226 -14.62 7.34 3.85
C ILE A 226 -13.50 7.29 4.89
N ALA A 227 -13.03 8.44 5.39
CA ALA A 227 -11.82 8.50 6.21
C ALA A 227 -11.92 7.75 7.56
N GLY A 228 -13.10 7.55 8.10
CA GLY A 228 -13.29 6.84 9.37
C GLY A 228 -13.00 5.33 9.32
N GLY A 229 -12.77 4.75 8.15
CA GLY A 229 -12.60 3.30 7.95
C GLY A 229 -11.17 2.81 7.77
N CYS A 230 -10.19 3.70 7.61
CA CYS A 230 -8.79 3.29 7.38
C CYS A 230 -7.77 4.32 7.85
N GLY A 231 -6.50 3.91 7.89
CA GLY A 231 -5.41 4.79 8.29
C GLY A 231 -5.25 6.00 7.35
N LYS A 232 -4.86 7.14 7.93
CA LYS A 232 -4.72 8.44 7.22
C LYS A 232 -3.95 8.34 5.90
N ALA A 233 -2.85 7.57 5.86
CA ALA A 233 -2.05 7.41 4.65
C ALA A 233 -2.85 6.81 3.49
N MET A 234 -3.59 5.72 3.72
CA MET A 234 -4.40 5.08 2.68
C MET A 234 -5.52 5.99 2.19
N THR A 235 -6.18 6.70 3.11
CA THR A 235 -7.25 7.64 2.77
C THR A 235 -6.72 8.75 1.86
N THR A 236 -5.55 9.33 2.21
CA THR A 236 -4.92 10.39 1.40
C THR A 236 -4.45 9.87 0.04
N GLU A 237 -3.85 8.66 0.01
CA GLU A 237 -3.42 8.04 -1.25
C GLU A 237 -4.60 7.73 -2.17
N LEU A 238 -5.71 7.20 -1.63
CA LEU A 238 -6.91 6.90 -2.39
C LEU A 238 -7.55 8.19 -2.94
N LEU A 239 -7.62 9.24 -2.12
CA LEU A 239 -8.11 10.55 -2.54
C LEU A 239 -7.30 11.10 -3.72
N GLY A 240 -5.96 11.14 -3.58
CA GLY A 240 -5.06 11.72 -4.58
C GLY A 240 -4.96 10.89 -5.86
N ASN A 241 -4.85 9.56 -5.73
CA ASN A 241 -4.53 8.67 -6.85
C ASN A 241 -5.77 8.02 -7.51
N ALA A 242 -6.97 8.25 -7.00
CA ALA A 242 -8.20 7.76 -7.60
C ALA A 242 -9.25 8.87 -7.73
N PHE A 243 -9.74 9.40 -6.61
CA PHE A 243 -10.89 10.32 -6.63
C PHE A 243 -10.61 11.64 -7.35
N TYR A 244 -9.50 12.31 -7.06
CA TYR A 244 -9.15 13.57 -7.73
C TYR A 244 -8.91 13.39 -9.23
N LEU A 245 -8.28 12.29 -9.63
CA LEU A 245 -8.04 12.00 -11.04
C LEU A 245 -9.35 11.78 -11.79
N PHE A 246 -10.28 11.06 -11.19
CA PHE A 246 -11.60 10.85 -11.78
C PHE A 246 -12.41 12.15 -11.87
N LEU A 247 -12.42 12.97 -10.80
CA LEU A 247 -13.05 14.28 -10.80
C LEU A 247 -12.48 15.19 -11.89
N ALA A 248 -11.15 15.30 -11.98
CA ALA A 248 -10.47 16.11 -12.99
C ALA A 248 -10.80 15.65 -14.42
N SER A 249 -10.88 14.33 -14.64
CA SER A 249 -11.28 13.78 -15.94
C SER A 249 -12.71 14.18 -16.31
N ARG A 250 -13.64 14.16 -15.36
CA ARG A 250 -15.04 14.54 -15.59
C ARG A 250 -15.22 16.03 -15.79
N SER A 251 -14.53 16.86 -15.03
CA SER A 251 -14.54 18.32 -15.20
C SER A 251 -14.17 18.71 -16.63
N ARG A 252 -13.14 18.07 -17.20
CA ARG A 252 -12.73 18.30 -18.60
C ARG A 252 -13.76 17.87 -19.64
N GLN A 253 -14.49 16.76 -19.39
CA GLN A 253 -15.55 16.30 -20.31
C GLN A 253 -16.72 17.27 -20.36
N HIS A 254 -16.94 18.06 -19.30
CA HIS A 254 -18.01 19.05 -19.21
C HIS A 254 -17.58 20.47 -19.54
N GLY A 255 -16.35 20.68 -20.03
CA GLY A 255 -15.87 21.97 -20.54
C GLY A 255 -15.46 22.99 -19.47
N HIS A 256 -15.01 22.52 -18.30
CA HIS A 256 -14.53 23.35 -17.19
C HIS A 256 -13.08 23.08 -16.82
#